data_89ee76086322c18ebe8cd5192a7b582a
#
_entry.id   89ee76086322c18ebe8cd5192a7b582a
#
_cell.length_a   1.000
_cell.length_b   1.000
_cell.length_c   1.000
_cell.angle_alpha   90.00
_cell.angle_beta   90.00
_cell.angle_gamma   90.00
#
_symmetry.space_group_name_H-M   'P 1'
#
loop_
_entity.id
_entity.type
_entity.pdbx_description
1 polymer ?
#
loop_
_entity_poly.entity_id
_entity_poly.type
_entity_poly.pdbx_seq_one_letter_code
_entity_poly.pdbx_strand_id
1 'polypeptide(L)'
;MARDVTSIHTNIDAVLYTGQIRMLGFLYTSSGGNLDHIKLYDGLTATGPVKLELDTTKQGVVAFGIPEGGMIFSTGIYCDIGGATSVTILVRD
;
A
#
# COMPACT_ATOMS: atom_id res chain seq x y z
N MET A 1 -3.65 -7.78 24.90
CA MET A 1 -4.88 -7.54 24.13
C MET A 1 -4.63 -7.86 22.67
N ALA A 2 -5.48 -8.64 22.06
CA ALA A 2 -5.40 -8.88 20.62
C ALA A 2 -5.85 -7.64 19.86
N ARG A 3 -5.22 -7.39 18.73
CA ARG A 3 -5.57 -6.28 17.86
C ARG A 3 -6.05 -6.84 16.54
N ASP A 4 -7.12 -6.25 16.05
CA ASP A 4 -7.70 -6.69 14.79
C ASP A 4 -6.89 -6.16 13.62
N VAL A 5 -6.75 -6.99 12.61
CA VAL A 5 -6.21 -6.56 11.33
C VAL A 5 -7.32 -5.87 10.56
N THR A 6 -7.03 -4.70 10.05
CA THR A 6 -7.97 -3.90 9.27
C THR A 6 -7.51 -3.84 7.83
N SER A 7 -8.43 -3.96 6.89
CA SER A 7 -8.15 -3.79 5.48
C SER A 7 -8.53 -2.40 5.02
N ILE A 8 -7.68 -1.81 4.18
CA ILE A 8 -7.92 -0.49 3.59
C ILE A 8 -7.72 -0.61 2.09
N HIS A 9 -8.72 -0.20 1.33
CA HIS A 9 -8.74 -0.38 -0.13
C HIS A 9 -8.83 0.97 -0.83
N THR A 10 -8.12 1.10 -1.96
CA THR A 10 -8.25 2.25 -2.84
C THR A 10 -7.97 1.86 -4.28
N ASN A 11 -8.58 2.60 -5.21
CA ASN A 11 -8.26 2.51 -6.63
C ASN A 11 -7.87 3.88 -7.20
N ILE A 12 -7.59 4.83 -6.31
CA ILE A 12 -7.10 6.17 -6.69
C ILE A 12 -5.95 6.53 -5.74
N ASP A 13 -5.18 7.53 -6.11
CA ASP A 13 -4.18 8.12 -5.21
C ASP A 13 -4.88 8.64 -3.97
N ALA A 14 -4.40 8.25 -2.80
CA ALA A 14 -5.07 8.60 -1.55
C ALA A 14 -4.18 8.41 -0.34
N VAL A 15 -4.49 9.16 0.72
CA VAL A 15 -3.98 8.88 2.06
C VAL A 15 -4.77 7.70 2.60
N LEU A 16 -4.10 6.58 2.87
CA LEU A 16 -4.75 5.39 3.38
C LEU A 16 -4.84 5.38 4.89
N TYR A 17 -3.89 6.02 5.57
CA TYR A 17 -3.89 6.08 7.02
C TYR A 17 -3.09 7.29 7.49
N THR A 18 -3.56 7.93 8.56
CA THR A 18 -2.87 9.06 9.20
C THR A 18 -2.40 8.63 10.58
N GLY A 19 -1.11 8.79 10.84
CA GLY A 19 -0.50 8.38 12.09
C GLY A 19 0.37 7.17 11.94
N GLN A 20 0.96 6.70 13.03
CA GLN A 20 1.81 5.52 13.02
C GLN A 20 0.97 4.25 12.88
N ILE A 21 1.38 3.39 11.96
CA ILE A 21 0.66 2.15 11.67
C ILE A 21 1.64 1.09 11.17
N ARG A 22 1.27 -0.17 11.34
CA ARG A 22 2.04 -1.32 10.86
C ARG A 22 1.28 -1.99 9.74
N MET A 23 1.90 -2.13 8.57
CA MET A 23 1.32 -2.84 7.44
C MET A 23 1.79 -4.29 7.45
N LEU A 24 0.85 -5.22 7.45
CA LEU A 24 1.12 -6.65 7.56
C LEU A 24 1.02 -7.36 6.22
N GLY A 25 0.30 -6.82 5.29
CA GLY A 25 0.10 -7.47 4.01
C GLY A 25 -0.36 -6.49 2.96
N PHE A 26 -0.34 -6.96 1.73
CA PHE A 26 -0.54 -6.12 0.56
C PHE A 26 -1.14 -6.96 -0.55
N LEU A 27 -2.21 -6.45 -1.16
CA LEU A 27 -2.84 -7.09 -2.31
C LEU A 27 -3.04 -6.03 -3.38
N TYR A 28 -2.80 -6.38 -4.63
CA TYR A 28 -3.12 -5.45 -5.70
C TYR A 28 -3.62 -6.18 -6.94
N THR A 29 -4.42 -5.44 -7.72
CA THR A 29 -4.90 -5.87 -9.02
C THR A 29 -4.40 -4.89 -10.06
N SER A 30 -3.79 -5.39 -11.11
CA SER A 30 -3.22 -4.55 -12.17
C SER A 30 -3.90 -4.80 -13.48
N SER A 31 -4.15 -3.72 -14.24
CA SER A 31 -4.64 -3.81 -15.61
C SER A 31 -3.54 -4.16 -16.62
N GLY A 32 -2.27 -4.03 -16.22
CA GLY A 32 -1.14 -4.33 -17.09
C GLY A 32 -0.70 -3.18 -17.97
N GLY A 33 -1.07 -1.95 -17.64
CA GLY A 33 -0.62 -0.78 -18.39
C GLY A 33 0.88 -0.56 -18.27
N ASN A 34 1.50 0.02 -19.30
CA ASN A 34 2.95 0.16 -19.37
C ASN A 34 3.56 0.99 -18.26
N LEU A 35 2.82 1.93 -17.72
CA LEU A 35 3.31 2.83 -16.67
C LEU A 35 2.64 2.58 -15.33
N ASP A 36 1.92 1.47 -15.20
CA ASP A 36 1.25 1.14 -13.96
C ASP A 36 2.28 0.87 -12.87
N HIS A 37 2.06 1.47 -11.72
CA HIS A 37 2.94 1.32 -10.57
C HIS A 37 2.16 1.55 -9.29
N ILE A 38 2.73 1.12 -8.17
CA ILE A 38 2.22 1.39 -6.84
C ILE A 38 3.38 1.83 -5.99
N LYS A 39 3.26 3.00 -5.37
CA LYS A 39 4.24 3.49 -4.40
C LYS A 39 3.53 3.82 -3.10
N LEU A 40 4.08 3.31 -2.00
CA LEU A 40 3.60 3.65 -0.67
C LEU A 40 4.64 4.53 0.01
N TYR A 41 4.23 5.72 0.39
CA TYR A 41 5.07 6.71 1.05
C TYR A 41 4.79 6.73 2.55
N ASP A 42 5.83 6.88 3.35
CA ASP A 42 5.66 7.19 4.77
C ASP A 42 5.42 8.68 4.91
N GLY A 43 4.15 9.04 4.93
CA GLY A 43 3.73 10.42 4.97
C GLY A 43 2.29 10.56 4.53
N LEU A 44 1.88 11.80 4.32
CA LEU A 44 0.52 12.13 3.89
C LEU A 44 0.49 12.68 2.47
N THR A 45 1.63 12.70 1.79
CA THR A 45 1.75 13.19 0.41
C THR A 45 2.79 12.35 -0.33
N ALA A 46 2.90 12.55 -1.62
CA ALA A 46 3.86 11.85 -2.48
C ALA A 46 5.28 12.43 -2.37
N THR A 47 5.59 13.16 -1.31
CA THR A 47 6.92 13.75 -1.11
C THR A 47 7.69 13.10 0.05
N GLY A 48 7.08 12.20 0.79
CA GLY A 48 7.74 11.49 1.87
C GLY A 48 8.65 10.37 1.38
N PRO A 49 9.32 9.66 2.30
CA PRO A 49 10.13 8.51 1.92
C PRO A 49 9.26 7.41 1.31
N VAL A 50 9.73 6.83 0.22
CA VAL A 50 9.08 5.66 -0.39
C VAL A 50 9.46 4.43 0.40
N LYS A 51 8.47 3.76 0.98
CA LYS A 51 8.68 2.55 1.76
C LYS A 51 8.49 1.28 0.95
N LEU A 52 7.62 1.34 -0.07
CA LEU A 52 7.34 0.20 -0.92
C LEU A 52 7.05 0.70 -2.32
N GLU A 53 7.69 0.10 -3.30
CA GLU A 53 7.47 0.45 -4.70
C GLU A 53 7.34 -0.82 -5.51
N LEU A 54 6.29 -0.90 -6.32
CA LEU A 54 6.00 -2.07 -7.15
C LEU A 54 5.72 -1.62 -8.57
N ASP A 55 6.27 -2.39 -9.50
CA ASP A 55 5.99 -2.25 -10.92
C ASP A 55 4.83 -3.18 -11.25
N THR A 56 3.72 -2.63 -11.68
CA THR A 56 2.49 -3.39 -11.93
C THR A 56 2.16 -3.45 -13.42
N THR A 57 3.18 -3.54 -14.26
CA THR A 57 3.00 -3.56 -15.71
C THR A 57 2.47 -4.89 -16.24
N LYS A 58 2.39 -5.92 -15.40
CA LYS A 58 1.78 -7.19 -15.79
C LYS A 58 0.37 -7.26 -15.24
N GLN A 59 -0.57 -7.64 -16.11
CA GLN A 59 -1.95 -7.84 -15.70
C GLN A 59 -2.05 -9.00 -14.71
N GLY A 60 -2.85 -8.83 -13.68
CA GLY A 60 -3.09 -9.90 -12.72
C GLY A 60 -3.36 -9.39 -11.31
N VAL A 61 -3.41 -10.34 -10.39
CA VAL A 61 -3.62 -10.10 -8.96
C VAL A 61 -2.43 -10.66 -8.21
N VAL A 62 -1.86 -9.86 -7.33
CA VAL A 62 -0.75 -10.29 -6.48
C VAL A 62 -1.09 -10.00 -5.03
N ALA A 63 -0.78 -10.95 -4.17
CA ALA A 63 -0.98 -10.81 -2.73
C ALA A 63 0.24 -11.35 -2.00
N PHE A 64 0.71 -10.64 -0.97
CA PHE A 64 1.82 -11.12 -0.16
C PHE A 64 1.76 -10.52 1.23
N GLY A 65 2.33 -11.28 2.19
CA GLY A 65 2.49 -10.80 3.55
C GLY A 65 3.88 -10.21 3.75
N ILE A 66 4.00 -9.35 4.74
CA ILE A 66 5.28 -8.76 5.10
C ILE A 66 5.79 -9.51 6.33
N PRO A 67 7.00 -10.09 6.28
CA PRO A 67 7.50 -10.92 7.37
C PRO A 67 7.91 -10.07 8.59
N GLU A 68 8.19 -10.77 9.69
CA GLU A 68 8.75 -10.21 10.92
C GLU A 68 7.91 -9.11 11.54
N GLY A 69 6.58 -9.30 11.51
CA GLY A 69 5.68 -8.36 12.16
C GLY A 69 5.28 -7.16 11.32
N GLY A 70 5.70 -7.13 10.06
CA GLY A 70 5.23 -6.11 9.15
C GLY A 70 6.16 -4.92 8.98
N MET A 71 5.66 -3.90 8.30
CA MET A 71 6.41 -2.68 7.98
C MET A 71 5.78 -1.50 8.68
N ILE A 72 6.57 -0.72 9.40
CA ILE A 72 6.07 0.42 10.17
C ILE A 72 6.13 1.68 9.31
N PHE A 73 5.01 2.39 9.27
CA PHE A 73 4.92 3.75 8.72
C PHE A 73 4.75 4.70 9.90
N SER A 74 5.65 5.66 10.02
CA SER A 74 5.71 6.51 11.22
C SER A 74 4.71 7.66 11.17
N THR A 75 4.46 8.22 9.99
CA THR A 75 3.62 9.41 9.82
C THR A 75 2.26 9.07 9.23
N GLY A 76 2.22 8.08 8.38
CA GLY A 76 1.01 7.67 7.70
C GLY A 76 1.35 6.92 6.43
N ILE A 77 0.33 6.55 5.68
CA ILE A 77 0.50 5.85 4.41
C ILE A 77 -0.18 6.65 3.32
N TYR A 78 0.60 7.13 2.37
CA TYR A 78 0.09 7.72 1.13
C TYR A 78 0.33 6.74 0.00
N CYS A 79 -0.70 6.44 -0.78
CA CYS A 79 -0.63 5.51 -1.90
C CYS A 79 -0.68 6.29 -3.21
N ASP A 80 0.33 6.09 -4.07
CA ASP A 80 0.38 6.63 -5.43
C ASP A 80 0.15 5.44 -6.37
N ILE A 81 -0.98 5.45 -7.05
CA ILE A 81 -1.37 4.40 -7.99
C ILE A 81 -1.26 4.95 -9.41
N GLY A 82 -0.46 4.29 -10.24
CA GLY A 82 -0.42 4.62 -11.66
C GLY A 82 -1.35 3.71 -12.45
N GLY A 83 -2.12 4.30 -13.37
CA GLY A 83 -2.97 3.53 -14.26
C GLY A 83 -4.21 2.99 -13.58
N ALA A 84 -4.78 1.93 -14.17
CA ALA A 84 -6.01 1.32 -13.70
C ALA A 84 -5.70 0.15 -12.74
N THR A 85 -5.23 0.48 -11.56
CA THR A 85 -4.78 -0.48 -10.56
C THR A 85 -5.57 -0.25 -9.27
N SER A 86 -5.75 -1.30 -8.49
CA SER A 86 -6.35 -1.18 -7.17
C SER A 86 -5.46 -1.84 -6.13
N VAL A 87 -5.53 -1.36 -4.91
CA VAL A 87 -4.68 -1.80 -3.80
C VAL A 87 -5.53 -2.02 -2.58
N THR A 88 -5.26 -3.10 -1.85
CA THR A 88 -5.76 -3.32 -0.50
C THR A 88 -4.58 -3.59 0.40
N ILE A 89 -4.48 -2.87 1.48
CA ILE A 89 -3.45 -3.13 2.49
C ILE A 89 -4.10 -3.68 3.76
N LEU A 90 -3.34 -4.49 4.47
CA LEU A 90 -3.75 -5.05 5.76
C LEU A 90 -2.89 -4.40 6.83
N VAL A 91 -3.52 -3.73 7.77
CA VAL A 91 -2.81 -2.93 8.78
C VAL A 91 -3.24 -3.30 10.19
N ARG A 92 -2.36 -2.98 11.14
CA ARG A 92 -2.62 -3.14 12.56
C ARG A 92 -1.84 -2.07 13.33
N ASP A 93 -2.49 -1.41 14.25
CA ASP A 93 -1.83 -0.38 15.07
C ASP A 93 -1.02 -0.95 16.24
#